data_0ef32e6636a8a720ad2ce6202646fea5
#
_entry.id   0ef32e6636a8a720ad2ce6202646fea5
#
_cell.length_a   1.000
_cell.length_b   1.000
_cell.length_c   1.000
_cell.angle_alpha   90.00
_cell.angle_beta   90.00
_cell.angle_gamma   90.00
#
_symmetry.space_group_name_H-M   'P 1'
#
loop_
_entity.id
_entity.type
_entity.pdbx_description
1 polymer ?
#
loop_
_entity_poly.entity_id
_entity_poly.type
_entity_poly.pdbx_seq_one_letter_code
_entity_poly.pdbx_strand_id
1 'polypeptide(L)'
;PRGIWGESGQAAHTTAESWLGRELSAASLEELVRRYLGAFGPASIKDMQAWSGLTGLRAVFAGMRDELVAVVDENGTELFDLPGCSLPDPETPAPVRFLSEYDNMILAYADYSRLVTPAHRKLVISFNGIVRAMLLVDGFVRGIWRIEQERNKATLTVQLFEPLTPAEREAAAEEGER
;
A
#
# COMPACT_ATOMS: atom_id res chain seq x y z
N PRO A 1 -27.04 8.90 10.19
CA PRO A 1 -25.64 8.92 9.75
C PRO A 1 -25.16 7.51 9.51
N ARG A 2 -24.17 7.42 8.62
CA ARG A 2 -23.56 6.16 8.22
C ARG A 2 -22.08 6.20 8.54
N GLY A 3 -21.46 5.04 8.58
CA GLY A 3 -20.06 4.93 8.90
C GLY A 3 -19.80 4.57 10.36
N ILE A 4 -20.80 4.05 11.05
CA ILE A 4 -20.57 3.39 12.34
C ILE A 4 -19.99 2.02 12.05
N TRP A 5 -18.79 1.80 12.50
CA TRP A 5 -18.08 0.54 12.31
C TRP A 5 -18.86 -0.64 12.90
N GLY A 6 -18.98 -1.71 12.13
CA GLY A 6 -19.68 -2.92 12.56
C GLY A 6 -21.21 -2.86 12.49
N GLU A 7 -21.82 -1.74 12.09
CA GLU A 7 -23.26 -1.62 11.90
C GLU A 7 -23.66 -1.72 10.42
N SER A 8 -24.68 -2.50 10.14
CA SER A 8 -25.28 -2.58 8.82
C SER A 8 -26.28 -1.44 8.61
N GLY A 9 -26.44 -1.00 7.37
CA GLY A 9 -27.44 0.00 7.02
C GLY A 9 -27.15 0.68 5.68
N GLN A 10 -28.08 1.48 5.21
CA GLN A 10 -27.93 2.22 3.97
C GLN A 10 -26.99 3.42 4.16
N ALA A 11 -25.95 3.50 3.34
CA ALA A 11 -25.03 4.64 3.36
C ALA A 11 -25.71 5.93 2.92
N ALA A 12 -25.39 7.03 3.60
CA ALA A 12 -25.71 8.37 3.12
C ALA A 12 -24.55 8.86 2.24
N HIS A 13 -24.87 9.29 1.03
CA HIS A 13 -23.89 9.77 0.05
C HIS A 13 -24.08 11.27 -0.17
N THR A 14 -22.98 11.95 -0.45
CA THR A 14 -22.96 13.35 -0.90
C THR A 14 -21.81 13.53 -1.89
N THR A 15 -21.81 14.61 -2.68
CA THR A 15 -20.66 14.94 -3.52
C THR A 15 -19.53 15.52 -2.68
N ALA A 16 -18.31 15.44 -3.20
CA ALA A 16 -17.16 16.01 -2.52
C ALA A 16 -17.30 17.53 -2.34
N GLU A 17 -17.84 18.24 -3.35
CA GLU A 17 -18.08 19.67 -3.28
C GLU A 17 -19.06 20.03 -2.17
N SER A 18 -20.18 19.29 -2.07
CA SER A 18 -21.16 19.53 -1.02
C SER A 18 -20.60 19.24 0.37
N TRP A 19 -19.77 18.20 0.50
CA TRP A 19 -19.11 17.87 1.75
C TRP A 19 -18.07 18.89 2.17
N LEU A 20 -17.23 19.34 1.22
CA LEU A 20 -16.16 20.30 1.45
C LEU A 20 -16.62 21.76 1.48
N GLY A 21 -17.84 22.06 1.02
CA GLY A 21 -18.38 23.42 0.89
C GLY A 21 -17.62 24.29 -0.11
N ARG A 22 -16.93 23.68 -1.08
CA ARG A 22 -16.16 24.38 -2.11
C ARG A 22 -16.11 23.56 -3.40
N GLU A 23 -15.88 24.25 -4.52
CA GLU A 23 -15.62 23.58 -5.79
C GLU A 23 -14.30 22.81 -5.76
N LEU A 24 -14.23 21.71 -6.50
CA LEU A 24 -13.00 20.96 -6.71
C LEU A 24 -12.15 21.67 -7.77
N SER A 25 -10.83 21.60 -7.61
CA SER A 25 -9.89 22.05 -8.65
C SER A 25 -10.00 21.15 -9.89
N ALA A 26 -9.63 21.71 -11.06
CA ALA A 26 -9.55 20.92 -12.27
C ALA A 26 -8.60 19.72 -12.09
N ALA A 27 -8.99 18.56 -12.61
CA ALA A 27 -8.17 17.37 -12.60
C ALA A 27 -6.93 17.56 -13.49
N SER A 28 -5.76 17.16 -12.99
CA SER A 28 -4.50 17.13 -13.75
C SER A 28 -3.85 15.77 -13.57
N LEU A 29 -3.49 15.13 -14.69
CA LEU A 29 -2.77 13.86 -14.67
C LEU A 29 -1.34 14.06 -14.20
N GLU A 30 -0.71 15.18 -14.51
CA GLU A 30 0.63 15.53 -14.06
C GLU A 30 0.67 15.69 -12.54
N GLU A 31 -0.32 16.36 -11.96
CA GLU A 31 -0.43 16.47 -10.51
C GLU A 31 -0.69 15.11 -9.84
N LEU A 32 -1.50 14.26 -10.47
CA LEU A 32 -1.71 12.90 -9.97
C LEU A 32 -0.43 12.07 -10.02
N VAL A 33 0.39 12.19 -11.08
CA VAL A 33 1.72 11.56 -11.17
C VAL A 33 2.61 12.03 -10.02
N ARG A 34 2.71 13.35 -9.79
CA ARG A 34 3.54 13.89 -8.69
C ARG A 34 3.09 13.35 -7.34
N ARG A 35 1.80 13.32 -7.06
CA ARG A 35 1.27 12.79 -5.80
C ARG A 35 1.51 11.30 -5.64
N TYR A 36 1.32 10.54 -6.72
CA TYR A 36 1.58 9.11 -6.70
C TYR A 36 3.06 8.82 -6.46
N LEU A 37 3.97 9.47 -7.18
CA LEU A 37 5.42 9.30 -6.98
C LEU A 37 5.88 9.79 -5.61
N GLY A 38 5.34 10.89 -5.11
CA GLY A 38 5.63 11.38 -3.77
C GLY A 38 5.21 10.45 -2.64
N ALA A 39 4.23 9.57 -2.89
CA ALA A 39 3.76 8.59 -1.91
C ALA A 39 4.38 7.20 -2.10
N PHE A 40 4.67 6.80 -3.34
CA PHE A 40 5.00 5.43 -3.72
C PHE A 40 6.24 5.31 -4.62
N GLY A 41 6.95 6.42 -4.91
CA GLY A 41 8.16 6.38 -5.71
C GLY A 41 9.35 5.71 -4.98
N PRO A 42 10.34 5.24 -5.75
CA PRO A 42 10.33 5.15 -7.20
C PRO A 42 9.39 4.06 -7.74
N ALA A 43 8.65 4.35 -8.80
CA ALA A 43 7.66 3.44 -9.36
C ALA A 43 7.62 3.48 -10.90
N SER A 44 7.17 2.39 -11.51
CA SER A 44 6.99 2.31 -12.95
C SER A 44 5.65 2.91 -13.40
N ILE A 45 5.55 3.26 -14.68
CA ILE A 45 4.25 3.65 -15.28
C ILE A 45 3.21 2.54 -15.09
N LYS A 46 3.63 1.29 -15.14
CA LYS A 46 2.75 0.13 -14.98
C LYS A 46 2.19 0.03 -13.56
N ASP A 47 2.99 0.39 -12.55
CA ASP A 47 2.55 0.44 -11.16
C ASP A 47 1.44 1.49 -11.00
N MET A 48 1.68 2.71 -11.48
CA MET A 48 0.66 3.76 -11.43
C MET A 48 -0.60 3.40 -12.20
N GLN A 49 -0.49 2.72 -13.36
CA GLN A 49 -1.65 2.24 -14.10
C GLN A 49 -2.45 1.22 -13.29
N ALA A 50 -1.76 0.28 -12.61
CA ALA A 50 -2.42 -0.72 -11.76
C ALA A 50 -3.14 -0.07 -10.58
N TRP A 51 -2.50 0.89 -9.92
CA TRP A 51 -3.06 1.61 -8.78
C TRP A 51 -4.25 2.49 -9.14
N SER A 52 -4.12 3.30 -10.21
CA SER A 52 -5.12 4.29 -10.58
C SER A 52 -6.25 3.76 -11.46
N GLY A 53 -6.05 2.63 -12.14
CA GLY A 53 -6.94 2.13 -13.19
C GLY A 53 -6.92 2.96 -14.47
N LEU A 54 -6.07 4.00 -14.55
CA LEU A 54 -5.99 4.88 -15.71
C LEU A 54 -5.15 4.25 -16.81
N THR A 55 -5.45 4.61 -18.05
CA THR A 55 -4.68 4.23 -19.24
C THR A 55 -4.04 5.47 -19.89
N GLY A 56 -3.09 5.24 -20.82
CA GLY A 56 -2.47 6.35 -21.55
C GLY A 56 -1.42 7.15 -20.76
N LEU A 57 -1.06 6.73 -19.55
CA LEU A 57 -0.11 7.45 -18.69
C LEU A 57 1.30 7.59 -19.28
N ARG A 58 1.67 6.73 -20.25
CA ARG A 58 2.98 6.85 -20.92
C ARG A 58 3.22 8.23 -21.54
N ALA A 59 2.20 8.84 -22.16
CA ALA A 59 2.32 10.17 -22.74
C ALA A 59 2.50 11.27 -21.67
N VAL A 60 1.83 11.12 -20.54
CA VAL A 60 1.97 12.03 -19.38
C VAL A 60 3.38 11.98 -18.82
N PHE A 61 3.89 10.78 -18.53
CA PHE A 61 5.27 10.60 -18.04
C PHE A 61 6.31 11.11 -19.06
N ALA A 62 6.08 10.90 -20.36
CA ALA A 62 6.97 11.44 -21.39
C ALA A 62 6.99 12.98 -21.41
N GLY A 63 5.83 13.62 -21.22
CA GLY A 63 5.73 15.09 -21.11
C GLY A 63 6.38 15.66 -19.85
N MET A 64 6.49 14.85 -18.79
CA MET A 64 7.11 15.22 -17.51
C MET A 64 8.57 14.79 -17.38
N ARG A 65 9.18 14.22 -18.43
CA ARG A 65 10.50 13.59 -18.37
C ARG A 65 11.58 14.44 -17.70
N ASP A 66 11.59 15.74 -17.99
CA ASP A 66 12.59 16.69 -17.48
C ASP A 66 12.35 17.06 -15.99
N GLU A 67 11.14 16.78 -15.49
CA GLU A 67 10.77 17.03 -14.09
C GLU A 67 11.00 15.79 -13.19
N LEU A 68 11.24 14.61 -13.76
CA LEU A 68 11.33 13.34 -13.05
C LEU A 68 12.75 12.79 -13.05
N VAL A 69 13.09 12.10 -11.97
CA VAL A 69 14.30 11.27 -11.92
C VAL A 69 13.94 9.89 -12.43
N ALA A 70 14.73 9.35 -13.36
CA ALA A 70 14.58 7.99 -13.85
C ALA A 70 15.73 7.12 -13.35
N VAL A 71 15.38 5.96 -12.81
CA VAL A 71 16.31 4.91 -12.37
C VAL A 71 15.89 3.59 -12.99
N VAL A 72 16.75 2.59 -12.91
CA VAL A 72 16.49 1.24 -13.44
C VAL A 72 16.68 0.26 -12.29
N ASP A 73 15.69 -0.63 -12.10
CA ASP A 73 15.79 -1.70 -11.11
C ASP A 73 16.72 -2.83 -11.57
N GLU A 74 16.94 -3.83 -10.72
CA GLU A 74 17.78 -5.00 -11.00
C GLU A 74 17.24 -5.87 -12.14
N ASN A 75 15.99 -5.71 -12.54
CA ASN A 75 15.35 -6.43 -13.64
C ASN A 75 15.36 -5.64 -14.95
N GLY A 76 15.94 -4.43 -14.96
CA GLY A 76 15.97 -3.55 -16.12
C GLY A 76 14.67 -2.75 -16.31
N THR A 77 13.79 -2.69 -15.33
CA THR A 77 12.55 -1.90 -15.40
C THR A 77 12.85 -0.43 -15.10
N GLU A 78 12.40 0.46 -15.95
CA GLU A 78 12.49 1.90 -15.73
C GLU A 78 11.48 2.33 -14.65
N LEU A 79 12.00 2.99 -13.62
CA LEU A 79 11.24 3.57 -12.51
C LEU A 79 11.43 5.09 -12.51
N PHE A 80 10.41 5.79 -12.05
CA PHE A 80 10.40 7.24 -11.95
C PHE A 80 10.20 7.67 -10.51
N ASP A 81 10.84 8.79 -10.15
CA ASP A 81 10.69 9.41 -8.85
C ASP A 81 10.72 10.95 -8.99
N LEU A 82 10.37 11.64 -7.92
CA LEU A 82 10.50 13.09 -7.85
C LEU A 82 11.93 13.51 -7.51
N PRO A 83 12.41 14.65 -8.05
CA PRO A 83 13.68 15.22 -7.63
C PRO A 83 13.69 15.52 -6.13
N GLY A 84 14.81 15.21 -5.48
CA GLY A 84 14.98 15.47 -4.05
C GLY A 84 14.32 14.46 -3.11
N CYS A 85 13.68 13.42 -3.61
CA CYS A 85 13.28 12.29 -2.78
C CYS A 85 14.53 11.58 -2.27
N SER A 86 14.68 11.56 -0.94
CA SER A 86 15.79 10.86 -0.29
C SER A 86 15.40 9.39 -0.15
N LEU A 87 16.11 8.52 -0.85
CA LEU A 87 16.03 7.09 -0.54
C LEU A 87 16.70 6.85 0.82
N PRO A 88 16.08 6.06 1.71
CA PRO A 88 16.71 5.71 2.97
C PRO A 88 17.98 4.88 2.72
N ASP A 89 18.88 4.90 3.69
CA ASP A 89 20.04 4.02 3.69
C ASP A 89 19.54 2.56 3.61
N PRO A 90 20.14 1.70 2.77
CA PRO A 90 19.77 0.29 2.66
C PRO A 90 19.77 -0.47 4.00
N GLU A 91 20.60 -0.05 4.95
CA GLU A 91 20.67 -0.63 6.28
C GLU A 91 19.65 -0.05 7.27
N THR A 92 18.76 0.86 6.80
CA THR A 92 17.71 1.43 7.67
C THR A 92 16.74 0.33 8.10
N PRO A 93 16.59 0.06 9.40
CA PRO A 93 15.69 -1.00 9.86
C PRO A 93 14.23 -0.68 9.49
N ALA A 94 13.52 -1.63 8.92
CA ALA A 94 12.09 -1.57 8.72
C ALA A 94 11.38 -2.25 9.90
N PRO A 95 10.70 -1.50 10.78
CA PRO A 95 10.07 -2.10 11.95
C PRO A 95 8.91 -3.01 11.57
N VAL A 96 8.58 -3.95 12.46
CA VAL A 96 7.37 -4.77 12.33
C VAL A 96 6.13 -3.88 12.26
N ARG A 97 5.21 -4.20 11.33
CA ARG A 97 3.94 -3.48 11.16
C ARG A 97 2.78 -4.41 10.85
N PHE A 98 1.65 -4.14 11.48
CA PHE A 98 0.38 -4.73 11.13
C PHE A 98 -0.35 -3.81 10.15
N LEU A 99 -0.49 -4.23 8.90
CA LEU A 99 -1.21 -3.49 7.86
C LEU A 99 -2.66 -3.95 7.79
N SER A 100 -3.56 -3.01 7.55
CA SER A 100 -4.99 -3.29 7.40
C SER A 100 -5.31 -4.09 6.14
N GLU A 101 -6.55 -4.55 6.03
CA GLU A 101 -7.09 -5.02 4.76
C GLU A 101 -7.06 -3.89 3.72
N TYR A 102 -6.75 -4.24 2.46
CA TYR A 102 -6.67 -3.30 1.34
C TYR A 102 -5.68 -2.15 1.55
N ASP A 103 -4.61 -2.39 2.31
CA ASP A 103 -3.57 -1.40 2.51
C ASP A 103 -2.87 -1.02 1.20
N ASN A 104 -2.62 0.29 1.03
CA ASN A 104 -2.00 0.81 -0.19
C ASN A 104 -0.56 0.33 -0.42
N MET A 105 0.14 -0.13 0.61
CA MET A 105 1.47 -0.71 0.42
C MET A 105 1.47 -1.83 -0.61
N ILE A 106 0.42 -2.67 -0.66
CA ILE A 106 0.32 -3.73 -1.66
C ILE A 106 -0.46 -3.32 -2.89
N LEU A 107 -1.38 -2.36 -2.78
CA LEU A 107 -2.20 -1.92 -3.91
C LEU A 107 -1.51 -0.90 -4.80
N ALA A 108 -0.43 -0.28 -4.33
CA ALA A 108 0.27 0.78 -5.04
C ALA A 108 1.07 0.30 -6.25
N TYR A 109 1.34 -1.00 -6.38
CA TYR A 109 2.25 -1.54 -7.39
C TYR A 109 1.61 -2.66 -8.21
N ALA A 110 2.00 -2.76 -9.47
CA ALA A 110 1.68 -3.91 -10.32
C ALA A 110 2.57 -5.13 -9.98
N ASP A 111 3.80 -4.86 -9.58
CA ASP A 111 4.74 -5.86 -9.10
C ASP A 111 4.78 -5.91 -7.57
N TYR A 112 4.32 -7.01 -7.02
CA TYR A 112 4.28 -7.24 -5.58
C TYR A 112 5.58 -7.81 -5.01
N SER A 113 6.58 -8.14 -5.84
CA SER A 113 7.82 -8.79 -5.42
C SER A 113 8.61 -8.00 -4.38
N ARG A 114 8.42 -6.67 -4.35
CA ARG A 114 9.00 -5.78 -3.34
C ARG A 114 8.50 -6.05 -1.92
N LEU A 115 7.33 -6.67 -1.77
CA LEU A 115 6.65 -6.82 -0.48
C LEU A 115 6.33 -8.29 -0.17
N VAL A 116 6.03 -9.10 -1.20
CA VAL A 116 5.59 -10.47 -1.01
C VAL A 116 6.20 -11.38 -2.06
N THR A 117 6.71 -12.52 -1.63
CA THR A 117 7.25 -13.52 -2.56
C THR A 117 6.14 -14.09 -3.46
N PRO A 118 6.46 -14.53 -4.69
CA PRO A 118 5.49 -15.17 -5.57
C PRO A 118 4.76 -16.36 -4.92
N ALA A 119 5.45 -17.11 -4.04
CA ALA A 119 4.87 -18.25 -3.32
C ALA A 119 3.75 -17.82 -2.37
N HIS A 120 3.89 -16.68 -1.70
CA HIS A 120 2.96 -16.19 -0.69
C HIS A 120 1.86 -15.27 -1.24
N ARG A 121 1.99 -14.78 -2.48
CA ARG A 121 1.03 -13.86 -3.09
C ARG A 121 -0.43 -14.33 -2.98
N LYS A 122 -0.68 -15.62 -3.26
CA LYS A 122 -2.03 -16.21 -3.20
C LYS A 122 -2.60 -16.27 -1.78
N LEU A 123 -1.74 -16.22 -0.77
CA LEU A 123 -2.15 -16.19 0.64
C LEU A 123 -2.58 -14.79 1.05
N VAL A 124 -2.06 -13.76 0.41
CA VAL A 124 -2.34 -12.34 0.69
C VAL A 124 -3.52 -11.84 -0.14
N ILE A 125 -3.52 -12.13 -1.44
CA ILE A 125 -4.57 -11.68 -2.36
C ILE A 125 -5.34 -12.90 -2.86
N SER A 126 -6.63 -12.94 -2.52
CA SER A 126 -7.51 -14.02 -2.95
C SER A 126 -7.86 -13.91 -4.44
N PHE A 127 -8.37 -14.99 -5.03
CA PHE A 127 -8.79 -15.02 -6.43
C PHE A 127 -9.86 -13.97 -6.77
N ASN A 128 -10.74 -13.65 -5.84
CA ASN A 128 -11.80 -12.63 -5.99
C ASN A 128 -11.36 -11.23 -5.56
N GLY A 129 -10.05 -10.98 -5.43
CA GLY A 129 -9.49 -9.65 -5.18
C GLY A 129 -9.57 -9.16 -3.74
N ILE A 130 -9.87 -10.04 -2.77
CA ILE A 130 -9.78 -9.67 -1.35
C ILE A 130 -8.31 -9.58 -0.96
N VAL A 131 -7.90 -8.42 -0.45
CA VAL A 131 -6.57 -8.18 0.11
C VAL A 131 -6.68 -8.31 1.63
N ARG A 132 -5.97 -9.28 2.18
CA ARG A 132 -6.00 -9.58 3.62
C ARG A 132 -5.11 -8.64 4.40
N ALA A 133 -5.43 -8.46 5.66
CA ALA A 133 -4.57 -7.76 6.61
C ALA A 133 -3.24 -8.51 6.81
N MET A 134 -2.12 -7.80 6.77
CA MET A 134 -0.77 -8.37 6.64
C MET A 134 0.12 -8.01 7.81
N LEU A 135 1.02 -8.92 8.16
CA LEU A 135 2.16 -8.65 9.05
C LEU A 135 3.41 -8.46 8.19
N LEU A 136 4.02 -7.28 8.30
CA LEU A 136 5.34 -6.98 7.73
C LEU A 136 6.43 -7.16 8.78
N VAL A 137 7.52 -7.77 8.36
CA VAL A 137 8.77 -7.86 9.11
C VAL A 137 9.89 -7.52 8.14
N ASP A 138 10.69 -6.53 8.49
CA ASP A 138 11.77 -6.02 7.64
C ASP A 138 11.30 -5.67 6.21
N GLY A 139 10.15 -4.99 6.12
CA GLY A 139 9.56 -4.57 4.84
C GLY A 139 8.84 -5.67 4.03
N PHE A 140 8.94 -6.94 4.43
CA PHE A 140 8.31 -8.05 3.71
C PHE A 140 7.12 -8.64 4.45
N VAL A 141 6.12 -9.08 3.67
CA VAL A 141 4.95 -9.77 4.22
C VAL A 141 5.35 -11.17 4.70
N ARG A 142 5.26 -11.38 6.02
CA ARG A 142 5.60 -12.65 6.69
C ARG A 142 4.39 -13.40 7.20
N GLY A 143 3.20 -12.81 7.12
CA GLY A 143 1.97 -13.44 7.56
C GLY A 143 0.73 -12.60 7.28
N ILE A 144 -0.41 -13.17 7.63
CA ILE A 144 -1.71 -12.47 7.65
C ILE A 144 -2.25 -12.49 9.08
N TRP A 145 -3.08 -11.52 9.41
CA TRP A 145 -3.63 -11.41 10.74
C TRP A 145 -5.13 -11.13 10.73
N ARG A 146 -5.78 -11.38 11.86
CA ARG A 146 -7.18 -11.02 12.12
C ARG A 146 -7.38 -10.76 13.60
N ILE A 147 -8.40 -9.97 13.92
CA ILE A 147 -8.88 -9.78 15.28
C ILE A 147 -10.24 -10.45 15.41
N GLU A 148 -10.38 -11.29 16.43
CA GLU A 148 -11.65 -11.84 16.88
C GLU A 148 -12.04 -11.13 18.16
N GLN A 149 -13.21 -10.49 18.16
CA GLN A 149 -13.69 -9.71 19.29
C GLN A 149 -14.86 -10.43 19.98
N GLU A 150 -14.68 -10.73 21.23
CA GLU A 150 -15.72 -11.18 22.16
C GLU A 150 -16.02 -10.04 23.13
N ARG A 151 -17.18 -10.11 23.85
CA ARG A 151 -17.72 -9.01 24.69
C ARG A 151 -16.66 -8.14 25.40
N ASN A 152 -15.65 -8.74 26.04
CA ASN A 152 -14.63 -8.05 26.83
C ASN A 152 -13.22 -8.49 26.48
N LYS A 153 -13.03 -9.17 25.35
CA LYS A 153 -11.75 -9.71 24.94
C LYS A 153 -11.58 -9.55 23.44
N ALA A 154 -10.42 -9.05 23.03
CA ALA A 154 -9.96 -9.10 21.65
C ALA A 154 -8.80 -10.09 21.55
N THR A 155 -8.81 -10.94 20.54
CA THR A 155 -7.74 -11.89 20.27
C THR A 155 -7.15 -11.59 18.90
N LEU A 156 -5.90 -11.16 18.88
CA LEU A 156 -5.12 -11.01 17.65
C LEU A 156 -4.53 -12.39 17.29
N THR A 157 -4.93 -12.91 16.13
CA THR A 157 -4.40 -14.16 15.57
C THR A 157 -3.54 -13.84 14.37
N VAL A 158 -2.30 -14.32 14.36
CA VAL A 158 -1.36 -14.18 13.25
C VAL A 158 -1.07 -15.55 12.66
N GLN A 159 -1.32 -15.70 11.37
CA GLN A 159 -0.93 -16.86 10.58
C GLN A 159 0.37 -16.55 9.84
N LEU A 160 1.48 -17.04 10.33
CA LEU A 160 2.80 -16.88 9.71
C LEU A 160 2.94 -17.76 8.47
N PHE A 161 3.64 -17.27 7.45
CA PHE A 161 3.99 -18.03 6.25
C PHE A 161 5.28 -18.81 6.45
N GLU A 162 6.19 -18.26 7.27
CA GLU A 162 7.47 -18.85 7.66
C GLU A 162 7.75 -18.55 9.13
N PRO A 163 8.56 -19.38 9.80
CA PRO A 163 8.95 -19.12 11.19
C PRO A 163 9.66 -17.76 11.33
N LEU A 164 9.31 -17.01 12.36
CA LEU A 164 10.03 -15.82 12.80
C LEU A 164 11.15 -16.20 13.77
N THR A 165 12.23 -15.43 13.76
CA THR A 165 13.25 -15.47 14.79
C THR A 165 12.67 -15.05 16.15
N PRO A 166 13.32 -15.38 17.28
CA PRO A 166 12.85 -14.93 18.59
C PRO A 166 12.69 -13.41 18.69
N ALA A 167 13.63 -12.62 18.15
CA ALA A 167 13.58 -11.17 18.18
C ALA A 167 12.43 -10.60 17.32
N GLU A 168 12.23 -11.13 16.11
CA GLU A 168 11.09 -10.74 15.26
C GLU A 168 9.74 -11.06 15.90
N ARG A 169 9.65 -12.19 16.60
CA ARG A 169 8.44 -12.60 17.31
C ARG A 169 8.14 -11.68 18.49
N GLU A 170 9.15 -11.30 19.25
CA GLU A 170 9.03 -10.32 20.34
C GLU A 170 8.56 -8.96 19.79
N ALA A 171 9.20 -8.46 18.75
CA ALA A 171 8.81 -7.21 18.09
C ALA A 171 7.37 -7.27 17.53
N ALA A 172 6.95 -8.41 16.98
CA ALA A 172 5.57 -8.58 16.51
C ALA A 172 4.56 -8.61 17.67
N ALA A 173 4.91 -9.20 18.80
CA ALA A 173 4.05 -9.18 19.98
C ALA A 173 3.90 -7.76 20.53
N GLU A 174 5.00 -7.02 20.69
CA GLU A 174 4.98 -5.63 21.14
C GLU A 174 4.16 -4.69 20.23
N GLU A 175 4.29 -4.86 18.90
CA GLU A 175 3.52 -4.06 17.93
C GLU A 175 2.02 -4.45 17.97
N GLY A 176 1.71 -5.71 18.21
CA GLY A 176 0.32 -6.20 18.31
C GLY A 176 -0.43 -5.75 19.57
N GLU A 177 0.28 -5.30 20.61
CA GLU A 177 -0.30 -4.78 21.86
C GLU A 177 -0.60 -3.28 21.81
N ARG A 178 -0.14 -2.57 20.77
CA ARG A 178 -0.38 -1.13 20.54
C ARG A 178 -1.72 -0.86 19.92
#